data_0b27f8736aff79f8d3985f5f7b541665
#
_entry.id   0b27f8736aff79f8d3985f5f7b541665
#
_cell.length_a   1.000
_cell.length_b   1.000
_cell.length_c   1.000
_cell.angle_alpha   90.00
_cell.angle_beta   90.00
_cell.angle_gamma   90.00
#
_symmetry.space_group_name_H-M   'P 1'
#
loop_
_entity.id
_entity.type
_entity.pdbx_description
1 polymer ?
#
loop_
_entity_poly.entity_id
_entity_poly.type
_entity_poly.pdbx_seq_one_letter_code
_entity_poly.pdbx_strand_id
1 'polypeptide(L)'
;VKESLYKKMEESEKIHFNVEMMSMVLVAISTLFAYISVGVVILVGIELLMRGEISLLYLVLYIIAAIKVKEIFDISKEGILEMYYIEPAVRRIKEIKDAVLQNGKDVKLSNFNIEFKNVSFAYDNDTQVLKDVSFTANQGEVTALVGASGSGKTSILRLISRLYDYDGGSILIDGKDIKDISTDSLFKDISIVFQDVTLFNTSVMENIRLGREDASDEEVRKAAELANCMDFIERLPEGFDTAIGENGAELSGGERQRLSIARAFLKDAPILILDEISASLDVDNEKKIQESLNKLIKNKTVIIISHRLKSIENVNKIVVIDNGVVETSGTHDELMNKSKVYKNLIQKTKLAEEFNY
;
A
#
# COMPACT_ATOMS: atom_id res chain seq x y z
N VAL A 1 9.89 -0.71 17.25
CA VAL A 1 10.19 -1.12 15.87
C VAL A 1 11.56 -1.78 15.78
N LYS A 2 12.65 -1.11 16.25
CA LYS A 2 14.01 -1.62 16.15
C LYS A 2 14.23 -2.94 16.92
N GLU A 3 13.70 -3.05 18.12
CA GLU A 3 13.78 -4.26 18.96
C GLU A 3 12.99 -5.44 18.39
N SER A 4 11.81 -5.19 17.81
CA SER A 4 10.98 -6.20 17.12
C SER A 4 11.67 -6.70 15.84
N LEU A 5 12.37 -5.82 15.12
CA LEU A 5 13.13 -6.20 13.93
C LEU A 5 14.32 -7.09 14.30
N TYR A 6 15.10 -6.72 15.33
CA TYR A 6 16.22 -7.52 15.81
C TYR A 6 15.76 -8.91 16.27
N LYS A 7 14.65 -9.01 16.99
CA LYS A 7 14.10 -10.30 17.42
C LYS A 7 13.71 -11.19 16.25
N LYS A 8 13.08 -10.64 15.22
CA LYS A 8 12.75 -11.38 13.98
C LYS A 8 13.98 -11.82 13.19
N MET A 9 15.03 -10.98 13.16
CA MET A 9 16.30 -11.35 12.54
C MET A 9 16.98 -12.51 13.31
N GLU A 10 17.02 -12.45 14.63
CA GLU A 10 17.59 -13.49 15.48
C GLU A 10 16.83 -14.83 15.37
N GLU A 11 15.49 -14.78 15.31
CA GLU A 11 14.66 -15.97 15.06
C GLU A 11 14.93 -16.57 13.67
N SER A 12 15.05 -15.73 12.64
CA SER A 12 15.38 -16.16 11.28
C SER A 12 16.78 -16.78 11.19
N GLU A 13 17.78 -16.14 11.82
CA GLU A 13 19.15 -16.64 11.88
C GLU A 13 19.23 -18.00 12.60
N LYS A 14 18.49 -18.17 13.68
CA LYS A 14 18.44 -19.43 14.43
C LYS A 14 17.81 -20.57 13.63
N ILE A 15 16.76 -20.28 12.86
CA ILE A 15 16.14 -21.27 11.95
C ILE A 15 17.13 -21.64 10.85
N HIS A 16 17.79 -20.66 10.25
CA HIS A 16 18.77 -20.88 9.18
C HIS A 16 19.96 -21.72 9.68
N PHE A 17 20.51 -21.37 10.83
CA PHE A 17 21.57 -22.13 11.48
C PHE A 17 21.19 -23.60 11.74
N ASN A 18 19.98 -23.86 12.24
CA ASN A 18 19.50 -25.22 12.49
C ASN A 18 19.36 -26.05 11.20
N VAL A 19 18.86 -25.43 10.14
CA VAL A 19 18.74 -26.07 8.82
C VAL A 19 20.12 -26.36 8.22
N GLU A 20 21.07 -25.44 8.31
CA GLU A 20 22.44 -25.65 7.85
C GLU A 20 23.14 -26.74 8.65
N MET A 21 23.02 -26.76 9.97
CA MET A 21 23.61 -27.82 10.82
C MET A 21 23.05 -29.20 10.47
N MET A 22 21.73 -29.30 10.25
CA MET A 22 21.09 -30.54 9.86
C MET A 22 21.56 -31.03 8.48
N SER A 23 21.68 -30.11 7.52
CA SER A 23 22.19 -30.38 6.18
C SER A 23 23.66 -30.82 6.20
N MET A 24 24.53 -30.18 6.99
CA MET A 24 25.92 -30.57 7.18
C MET A 24 26.06 -32.00 7.71
N VAL A 25 25.25 -32.38 8.72
CA VAL A 25 25.25 -33.72 9.27
C VAL A 25 24.86 -34.76 8.22
N LEU A 26 23.79 -34.49 7.46
CA LEU A 26 23.34 -35.37 6.37
C LEU A 26 24.42 -35.53 5.27
N VAL A 27 25.05 -34.42 4.87
CA VAL A 27 26.16 -34.44 3.90
C VAL A 27 27.35 -35.23 4.43
N ALA A 28 27.74 -35.04 5.69
CA ALA A 28 28.84 -35.78 6.30
C ALA A 28 28.57 -37.31 6.34
N ILE A 29 27.37 -37.70 6.76
CA ILE A 29 26.97 -39.14 6.80
C ILE A 29 26.98 -39.72 5.37
N SER A 30 26.37 -39.02 4.39
CA SER A 30 26.33 -39.52 3.00
C SER A 30 27.72 -39.62 2.38
N THR A 31 28.62 -38.70 2.69
CA THR A 31 30.01 -38.72 2.25
C THR A 31 30.77 -39.90 2.86
N LEU A 32 30.55 -40.16 4.17
CA LEU A 32 31.14 -41.33 4.82
C LEU A 32 30.70 -42.64 4.14
N PHE A 33 29.42 -42.81 3.84
CA PHE A 33 28.90 -43.96 3.11
C PHE A 33 29.53 -44.13 1.73
N ALA A 34 29.74 -43.03 1.00
CA ALA A 34 30.35 -43.02 -0.32
C ALA A 34 31.83 -43.51 -0.25
N TYR A 35 32.59 -43.10 0.78
CA TYR A 35 33.97 -43.60 0.99
C TYR A 35 34.00 -45.05 1.42
N ILE A 36 33.10 -45.51 2.30
CA ILE A 36 32.97 -46.90 2.69
C ILE A 36 32.68 -47.80 1.47
N SER A 37 31.79 -47.34 0.56
CA SER A 37 31.47 -48.11 -0.65
C SER A 37 32.67 -48.31 -1.56
N VAL A 38 33.52 -47.28 -1.75
CA VAL A 38 34.77 -47.39 -2.48
C VAL A 38 35.74 -48.36 -1.77
N GLY A 39 35.84 -48.29 -0.43
CA GLY A 39 36.64 -49.21 0.37
C GLY A 39 36.20 -50.68 0.22
N VAL A 40 34.89 -50.96 0.22
CA VAL A 40 34.32 -52.29 -0.02
C VAL A 40 34.69 -52.80 -1.41
N VAL A 41 34.59 -51.99 -2.46
CA VAL A 41 34.99 -52.35 -3.82
C VAL A 41 36.47 -52.77 -3.87
N ILE A 42 37.35 -52.04 -3.19
CA ILE A 42 38.78 -52.37 -3.11
C ILE A 42 39.00 -53.70 -2.39
N LEU A 43 38.42 -53.89 -1.21
CA LEU A 43 38.59 -55.11 -0.41
C LEU A 43 38.08 -56.35 -1.13
N VAL A 44 36.86 -56.31 -1.65
CA VAL A 44 36.26 -57.40 -2.41
C VAL A 44 37.05 -57.66 -3.71
N GLY A 45 37.47 -56.61 -4.39
CA GLY A 45 38.25 -56.72 -5.61
C GLY A 45 39.64 -57.35 -5.39
N ILE A 46 40.32 -57.04 -4.27
CA ILE A 46 41.59 -57.71 -3.88
C ILE A 46 41.38 -59.22 -3.59
N GLU A 47 40.28 -59.53 -2.87
CA GLU A 47 39.97 -60.96 -2.58
C GLU A 47 39.72 -61.75 -3.87
N LEU A 48 38.94 -61.23 -4.81
CA LEU A 48 38.66 -61.83 -6.10
C LEU A 48 39.94 -61.96 -6.96
N LEU A 49 40.84 -60.98 -6.89
CA LEU A 49 42.15 -61.06 -7.56
C LEU A 49 43.01 -62.17 -6.98
N MET A 50 43.05 -62.26 -5.64
CA MET A 50 43.81 -63.33 -4.96
C MET A 50 43.28 -64.76 -5.25
N ARG A 51 41.96 -64.89 -5.49
CA ARG A 51 41.33 -66.12 -5.94
C ARG A 51 41.54 -66.45 -7.43
N GLY A 52 42.13 -65.50 -8.17
CA GLY A 52 42.36 -65.68 -9.62
C GLY A 52 41.05 -65.47 -10.45
N GLU A 53 39.98 -64.98 -9.85
CA GLU A 53 38.68 -64.74 -10.54
C GLU A 53 38.64 -63.52 -11.41
N ILE A 54 39.48 -62.53 -11.10
CA ILE A 54 39.62 -61.28 -11.92
C ILE A 54 41.08 -60.94 -12.17
N SER A 55 41.40 -60.24 -13.26
CA SER A 55 42.74 -59.73 -13.51
C SER A 55 42.96 -58.34 -12.85
N LEU A 56 44.21 -57.96 -12.63
CA LEU A 56 44.61 -56.66 -12.11
C LEU A 56 43.99 -55.50 -12.92
N LEU A 57 43.87 -55.65 -14.23
CA LEU A 57 43.21 -54.65 -15.07
C LEU A 57 41.78 -54.42 -14.68
N TYR A 58 41.01 -55.47 -14.43
CA TYR A 58 39.61 -55.32 -14.02
C TYR A 58 39.47 -54.72 -12.62
N LEU A 59 40.36 -55.05 -11.68
CA LEU A 59 40.38 -54.41 -10.36
C LEU A 59 40.57 -52.89 -10.49
N VAL A 60 41.54 -52.44 -11.28
CA VAL A 60 41.79 -51.03 -11.50
C VAL A 60 40.60 -50.34 -12.17
N LEU A 61 39.95 -50.97 -13.15
CA LEU A 61 38.75 -50.44 -13.80
C LEU A 61 37.58 -50.29 -12.81
N TYR A 62 37.36 -51.26 -11.93
CA TYR A 62 36.31 -51.18 -10.91
C TYR A 62 36.56 -50.07 -9.90
N ILE A 63 37.82 -49.87 -9.46
CA ILE A 63 38.20 -48.78 -8.56
C ILE A 63 37.93 -47.43 -9.24
N ILE A 64 38.33 -47.25 -10.49
CA ILE A 64 38.07 -45.99 -11.27
C ILE A 64 36.58 -45.77 -11.41
N ALA A 65 35.79 -46.81 -11.72
CA ALA A 65 34.33 -46.70 -11.83
C ALA A 65 33.70 -46.30 -10.49
N ALA A 66 34.13 -46.90 -9.37
CA ALA A 66 33.63 -46.56 -8.04
C ALA A 66 33.92 -45.07 -7.67
N ILE A 67 35.12 -44.58 -7.99
CA ILE A 67 35.49 -43.17 -7.78
C ILE A 67 34.61 -42.26 -8.64
N LYS A 68 34.37 -42.60 -9.92
CA LYS A 68 33.50 -41.81 -10.81
C LYS A 68 32.04 -41.77 -10.34
N VAL A 69 31.52 -42.92 -9.87
CA VAL A 69 30.17 -42.94 -9.27
C VAL A 69 30.09 -42.02 -8.05
N LYS A 70 31.14 -42.04 -7.18
CA LYS A 70 31.21 -41.13 -6.02
C LYS A 70 31.21 -39.66 -6.45
N GLU A 71 32.01 -39.28 -7.47
CA GLU A 71 32.06 -37.92 -7.98
C GLU A 71 30.67 -37.45 -8.45
N ILE A 72 29.97 -38.27 -9.23
CA ILE A 72 28.60 -37.94 -9.72
C ILE A 72 27.64 -37.76 -8.55
N PHE A 73 27.76 -38.61 -7.52
CA PHE A 73 26.94 -38.54 -6.33
C PHE A 73 27.18 -37.25 -5.52
N ASP A 74 28.44 -36.78 -5.42
CA ASP A 74 28.80 -35.54 -4.75
C ASP A 74 28.24 -34.31 -5.49
N ILE A 75 28.35 -34.27 -6.83
CA ILE A 75 27.76 -33.21 -7.66
C ILE A 75 26.24 -33.17 -7.52
N SER A 76 25.59 -34.33 -7.49
CA SER A 76 24.14 -34.43 -7.33
C SER A 76 23.64 -33.87 -5.98
N LYS A 77 24.42 -34.08 -4.90
CA LYS A 77 24.10 -33.52 -3.56
C LYS A 77 24.13 -31.98 -3.56
N GLU A 78 25.15 -31.40 -4.20
CA GLU A 78 25.26 -29.94 -4.31
C GLU A 78 24.07 -29.37 -5.07
N GLY A 79 23.65 -29.95 -6.19
CA GLY A 79 22.49 -29.54 -6.96
C GLY A 79 21.17 -29.62 -6.16
N ILE A 80 21.00 -30.64 -5.31
CA ILE A 80 19.81 -30.76 -4.45
C ILE A 80 19.79 -29.64 -3.39
N LEU A 81 20.94 -29.34 -2.78
CA LEU A 81 21.03 -28.23 -1.81
C LEU A 81 20.69 -26.89 -2.45
N GLU A 82 21.20 -26.61 -3.66
CA GLU A 82 20.86 -25.39 -4.38
C GLU A 82 19.36 -25.26 -4.67
N MET A 83 18.67 -26.37 -4.99
CA MET A 83 17.21 -26.36 -5.18
C MET A 83 16.46 -25.90 -3.93
N TYR A 84 16.90 -26.28 -2.74
CA TYR A 84 16.27 -25.81 -1.48
C TYR A 84 16.43 -24.29 -1.28
N TYR A 85 17.53 -23.70 -1.73
CA TYR A 85 17.71 -22.22 -1.65
C TYR A 85 16.85 -21.47 -2.67
N ILE A 86 16.55 -22.08 -3.81
CA ILE A 86 15.74 -21.44 -4.86
C ILE A 86 14.23 -21.55 -4.56
N GLU A 87 13.79 -22.62 -3.89
CA GLU A 87 12.36 -22.88 -3.61
C GLU A 87 11.61 -21.69 -2.99
N PRO A 88 12.11 -20.99 -1.95
CA PRO A 88 11.42 -19.84 -1.37
C PRO A 88 11.24 -18.68 -2.38
N ALA A 89 12.23 -18.46 -3.26
CA ALA A 89 12.15 -17.44 -4.29
C ALA A 89 11.09 -17.80 -5.35
N VAL A 90 11.10 -19.06 -5.80
CA VAL A 90 10.09 -19.57 -6.75
C VAL A 90 8.68 -19.49 -6.15
N ARG A 91 8.51 -19.83 -4.88
CA ARG A 91 7.23 -19.72 -4.20
C ARG A 91 6.73 -18.28 -4.14
N ARG A 92 7.58 -17.31 -3.78
CA ARG A 92 7.22 -15.88 -3.80
C ARG A 92 6.82 -15.39 -5.19
N ILE A 93 7.56 -15.79 -6.22
CA ILE A 93 7.21 -15.46 -7.60
C ILE A 93 5.84 -16.07 -7.97
N LYS A 94 5.59 -17.31 -7.54
CA LYS A 94 4.31 -17.98 -7.77
C LYS A 94 3.17 -17.28 -7.02
N GLU A 95 3.36 -16.90 -5.76
CA GLU A 95 2.39 -16.13 -4.97
C GLU A 95 2.02 -14.81 -5.67
N ILE A 96 3.01 -14.08 -6.22
CA ILE A 96 2.78 -12.84 -6.99
C ILE A 96 2.03 -13.15 -8.29
N LYS A 97 2.42 -14.20 -9.02
CA LYS A 97 1.79 -14.59 -10.28
C LYS A 97 0.35 -15.07 -10.13
N ASP A 98 0.08 -15.81 -9.05
CA ASP A 98 -1.22 -16.38 -8.73
C ASP A 98 -2.10 -15.39 -7.93
N ALA A 99 -1.58 -14.19 -7.57
CA ALA A 99 -2.35 -13.16 -6.90
C ALA A 99 -3.56 -12.76 -7.77
N VAL A 100 -4.71 -12.70 -7.12
CA VAL A 100 -5.95 -12.26 -7.79
C VAL A 100 -5.83 -10.79 -8.14
N LEU A 101 -5.75 -10.49 -9.43
CA LEU A 101 -5.76 -9.11 -9.92
C LEU A 101 -7.19 -8.56 -9.90
N GLN A 102 -7.29 -7.29 -9.54
CA GLN A 102 -8.56 -6.58 -9.66
C GLN A 102 -8.92 -6.45 -11.15
N ASN A 103 -10.01 -7.10 -11.54
CA ASN A 103 -10.51 -7.06 -12.89
C ASN A 103 -11.61 -6.00 -13.00
N GLY A 104 -11.82 -5.49 -14.19
CA GLY A 104 -12.89 -4.54 -14.51
C GLY A 104 -12.84 -4.16 -15.98
N LYS A 105 -13.90 -3.51 -16.45
CA LYS A 105 -13.98 -3.02 -17.83
C LYS A 105 -13.71 -1.52 -17.87
N ASP A 106 -13.17 -1.06 -18.98
CA ASP A 106 -13.07 0.38 -19.22
C ASP A 106 -14.46 0.95 -19.39
N VAL A 107 -14.80 1.90 -18.54
CA VAL A 107 -16.12 2.52 -18.48
C VAL A 107 -15.99 4.02 -18.45
N LYS A 108 -16.76 4.71 -19.30
CA LYS A 108 -16.95 6.15 -19.19
C LYS A 108 -18.13 6.42 -18.25
N LEU A 109 -17.85 7.14 -17.16
CA LEU A 109 -18.88 7.57 -16.21
C LEU A 109 -19.52 8.88 -16.66
N SER A 110 -20.79 9.05 -16.37
CA SER A 110 -21.59 10.25 -16.69
C SER A 110 -22.17 10.92 -15.44
N ASN A 111 -22.32 10.16 -14.36
CA ASN A 111 -22.76 10.63 -13.06
C ASN A 111 -21.75 10.18 -12.00
N PHE A 112 -21.42 11.05 -11.10
CA PHE A 112 -20.39 10.83 -10.08
C PHE A 112 -20.94 10.76 -8.66
N ASN A 113 -22.24 10.39 -8.52
CA ASN A 113 -22.80 9.99 -7.24
C ASN A 113 -22.13 8.71 -6.77
N ILE A 114 -21.77 8.65 -5.48
CA ILE A 114 -21.21 7.45 -4.87
C ILE A 114 -22.24 6.89 -3.89
N GLU A 115 -22.67 5.64 -4.11
CA GLU A 115 -23.64 4.98 -3.25
C GLU A 115 -23.01 3.75 -2.57
N PHE A 116 -23.03 3.73 -1.25
CA PHE A 116 -22.72 2.56 -0.44
C PHE A 116 -24.01 1.85 -0.08
N LYS A 117 -24.10 0.54 -0.36
CA LYS A 117 -25.26 -0.32 -0.07
C LYS A 117 -24.81 -1.55 0.72
N ASN A 118 -25.09 -1.53 2.03
CA ASN A 118 -24.81 -2.63 2.97
C ASN A 118 -23.35 -3.14 2.88
N VAL A 119 -22.39 -2.22 2.76
CA VAL A 119 -20.97 -2.55 2.55
C VAL A 119 -20.36 -3.08 3.82
N SER A 120 -19.76 -4.27 3.72
CA SER A 120 -19.00 -4.93 4.78
C SER A 120 -17.57 -5.17 4.31
N PHE A 121 -16.60 -4.98 5.23
CA PHE A 121 -15.19 -5.08 4.92
C PHE A 121 -14.33 -5.46 6.11
N ALA A 122 -13.34 -6.33 5.88
CA ALA A 122 -12.25 -6.66 6.79
C ALA A 122 -10.90 -6.62 6.04
N TYR A 123 -9.80 -6.27 6.73
CA TYR A 123 -8.44 -6.35 6.14
C TYR A 123 -7.90 -7.78 6.17
N ASP A 124 -8.34 -8.54 7.13
CA ASP A 124 -8.04 -9.96 7.33
C ASP A 124 -9.33 -10.68 7.73
N ASN A 125 -9.30 -12.00 7.78
CA ASN A 125 -10.48 -12.80 8.06
C ASN A 125 -10.98 -12.70 9.51
N ASP A 126 -10.25 -12.01 10.40
CA ASP A 126 -10.52 -12.08 11.85
C ASP A 126 -11.27 -10.84 12.38
N THR A 127 -11.12 -9.67 11.75
CA THR A 127 -11.67 -8.42 12.30
C THR A 127 -12.43 -7.61 11.27
N GLN A 128 -13.75 -7.63 11.35
CA GLN A 128 -14.62 -6.82 10.50
C GLN A 128 -14.52 -5.33 10.89
N VAL A 129 -14.08 -4.49 9.93
CA VAL A 129 -13.88 -3.06 10.10
C VAL A 129 -15.12 -2.25 9.73
N LEU A 130 -15.82 -2.65 8.67
CA LEU A 130 -17.09 -2.04 8.24
C LEU A 130 -18.20 -3.10 8.26
N LYS A 131 -19.37 -2.70 8.75
CA LYS A 131 -20.53 -3.57 8.99
C LYS A 131 -21.77 -2.89 8.43
N ASP A 132 -22.30 -3.39 7.30
CA ASP A 132 -23.54 -2.90 6.68
C ASP A 132 -23.56 -1.37 6.44
N VAL A 133 -22.45 -0.79 6.04
CA VAL A 133 -22.33 0.65 5.80
C VAL A 133 -23.15 1.06 4.58
N SER A 134 -24.08 1.98 4.76
CA SER A 134 -24.94 2.50 3.70
C SER A 134 -25.06 4.03 3.79
N PHE A 135 -24.66 4.72 2.74
CA PHE A 135 -24.83 6.17 2.56
C PHE A 135 -24.63 6.56 1.09
N THR A 136 -24.99 7.80 0.75
CA THR A 136 -24.78 8.37 -0.59
C THR A 136 -24.01 9.68 -0.47
N ALA A 137 -22.99 9.87 -1.31
CA ALA A 137 -22.36 11.16 -1.58
C ALA A 137 -22.79 11.65 -2.96
N ASN A 138 -23.51 12.77 -3.02
CA ASN A 138 -24.09 13.27 -4.26
C ASN A 138 -23.09 14.12 -5.05
N GLN A 139 -23.23 14.12 -6.35
CA GLN A 139 -22.46 14.97 -7.24
C GLN A 139 -22.73 16.45 -6.95
N GLY A 140 -21.65 17.23 -6.91
CA GLY A 140 -21.73 18.67 -6.61
C GLY A 140 -21.84 18.99 -5.11
N GLU A 141 -21.83 17.98 -4.23
CA GLU A 141 -21.93 18.12 -2.79
C GLU A 141 -20.65 17.70 -2.07
N VAL A 142 -20.47 18.25 -0.89
CA VAL A 142 -19.42 17.85 0.06
C VAL A 142 -20.03 16.97 1.14
N THR A 143 -19.58 15.73 1.22
CA THR A 143 -19.97 14.76 2.26
C THR A 143 -18.79 14.57 3.23
N ALA A 144 -19.00 14.92 4.51
CA ALA A 144 -18.00 14.72 5.55
C ALA A 144 -18.20 13.36 6.26
N LEU A 145 -17.14 12.58 6.42
CA LEU A 145 -17.12 11.38 7.23
C LEU A 145 -16.54 11.74 8.60
N VAL A 146 -17.31 11.57 9.67
CA VAL A 146 -16.91 11.88 11.04
C VAL A 146 -17.07 10.66 11.95
N GLY A 147 -16.24 10.57 12.98
CA GLY A 147 -16.26 9.46 13.92
C GLY A 147 -14.95 9.36 14.71
N ALA A 148 -14.93 8.54 15.74
CA ALA A 148 -13.72 8.29 16.54
C ALA A 148 -12.55 7.71 15.68
N SER A 149 -11.32 7.83 16.18
CA SER A 149 -10.19 7.13 15.55
C SER A 149 -10.47 5.63 15.51
N GLY A 150 -10.16 4.97 14.39
CA GLY A 150 -10.44 3.54 14.20
C GLY A 150 -11.89 3.19 13.86
N SER A 151 -12.80 4.16 13.67
CA SER A 151 -14.22 3.88 13.33
C SER A 151 -14.45 3.38 11.89
N GLY A 152 -13.42 3.37 11.02
CA GLY A 152 -13.52 2.86 9.65
C GLY A 152 -13.52 3.93 8.54
N LYS A 153 -13.37 5.23 8.86
CA LYS A 153 -13.38 6.33 7.87
C LYS A 153 -12.34 6.16 6.75
N THR A 154 -11.10 5.92 7.11
CA THR A 154 -10.01 5.69 6.13
C THR A 154 -10.24 4.43 5.30
N SER A 155 -10.88 3.39 5.89
CA SER A 155 -11.25 2.19 5.15
C SER A 155 -12.29 2.49 4.06
N ILE A 156 -13.26 3.36 4.34
CA ILE A 156 -14.23 3.83 3.34
C ILE A 156 -13.50 4.51 2.17
N LEU A 157 -12.53 5.40 2.43
CA LEU A 157 -11.76 6.05 1.35
C LEU A 157 -10.97 5.03 0.52
N ARG A 158 -10.35 4.05 1.18
CA ARG A 158 -9.61 2.98 0.50
C ARG A 158 -10.49 2.11 -0.39
N LEU A 159 -11.74 1.89 0.02
CA LEU A 159 -12.72 1.15 -0.78
C LEU A 159 -13.22 1.97 -1.98
N ILE A 160 -13.52 3.27 -1.81
CA ILE A 160 -13.95 4.14 -2.91
C ILE A 160 -12.86 4.22 -3.99
N SER A 161 -11.61 4.33 -3.56
CA SER A 161 -10.45 4.33 -4.47
C SER A 161 -10.04 2.93 -4.95
N ARG A 162 -10.80 1.89 -4.56
CA ARG A 162 -10.53 0.50 -4.94
C ARG A 162 -9.09 0.07 -4.66
N LEU A 163 -8.47 0.59 -3.59
CA LEU A 163 -7.21 0.05 -3.05
C LEU A 163 -7.43 -1.29 -2.37
N TYR A 164 -8.67 -1.56 -1.96
CA TYR A 164 -9.17 -2.84 -1.47
C TYR A 164 -10.55 -3.10 -2.05
N ASP A 165 -10.91 -4.37 -2.22
CA ASP A 165 -12.26 -4.77 -2.55
C ASP A 165 -13.03 -5.10 -1.25
N TYR A 166 -14.32 -4.78 -1.19
CA TYR A 166 -15.19 -5.08 -0.05
C TYR A 166 -15.68 -6.52 -0.08
N ASP A 167 -16.06 -7.08 1.09
CA ASP A 167 -16.48 -8.47 1.22
C ASP A 167 -17.95 -8.67 0.89
N GLY A 168 -18.81 -7.72 1.28
CA GLY A 168 -20.27 -7.78 1.08
C GLY A 168 -20.87 -6.43 0.73
N GLY A 169 -22.07 -6.43 0.17
CA GLY A 169 -22.77 -5.25 -0.31
C GLY A 169 -22.32 -4.79 -1.69
N SER A 170 -22.48 -3.49 -1.99
CA SER A 170 -22.01 -2.88 -3.25
C SER A 170 -21.64 -1.41 -3.05
N ILE A 171 -20.65 -0.93 -3.80
CA ILE A 171 -20.30 0.49 -3.94
C ILE A 171 -20.52 0.85 -5.40
N LEU A 172 -21.44 1.78 -5.65
CA LEU A 172 -21.85 2.15 -7.00
C LEU A 172 -21.39 3.57 -7.35
N ILE A 173 -20.90 3.75 -8.58
CA ILE A 173 -20.71 5.04 -9.22
C ILE A 173 -21.42 5.00 -10.56
N ASP A 174 -22.27 5.99 -10.87
CA ASP A 174 -23.14 5.99 -12.05
C ASP A 174 -24.00 4.71 -12.14
N GLY A 175 -24.46 4.18 -11.00
CA GLY A 175 -25.24 2.94 -10.91
C GLY A 175 -24.46 1.66 -11.21
N LYS A 176 -23.14 1.73 -11.47
CA LYS A 176 -22.25 0.60 -11.75
C LYS A 176 -21.41 0.28 -10.54
N ASP A 177 -21.26 -1.01 -10.26
CA ASP A 177 -20.38 -1.46 -9.17
C ASP A 177 -18.92 -1.14 -9.49
N ILE A 178 -18.19 -0.56 -8.53
CA ILE A 178 -16.79 -0.21 -8.72
C ILE A 178 -15.90 -1.42 -9.00
N LYS A 179 -16.31 -2.63 -8.60
CA LYS A 179 -15.61 -3.88 -8.92
C LYS A 179 -15.64 -4.22 -10.40
N ASP A 180 -16.67 -3.75 -11.12
CA ASP A 180 -16.83 -3.96 -12.55
C ASP A 180 -16.13 -2.92 -13.41
N ILE A 181 -15.63 -1.84 -12.81
CA ILE A 181 -14.91 -0.75 -13.47
C ILE A 181 -13.41 -1.03 -13.41
N SER A 182 -12.66 -0.88 -14.50
CA SER A 182 -11.21 -0.99 -14.44
C SER A 182 -10.61 0.07 -13.51
N THR A 183 -9.53 -0.29 -12.82
CA THR A 183 -8.82 0.65 -11.92
C THR A 183 -8.35 1.87 -12.69
N ASP A 184 -7.90 1.71 -13.93
CA ASP A 184 -7.45 2.82 -14.79
C ASP A 184 -8.59 3.79 -15.11
N SER A 185 -9.80 3.29 -15.42
CA SER A 185 -10.97 4.13 -15.65
C SER A 185 -11.40 4.84 -14.37
N LEU A 186 -11.40 4.13 -13.24
CA LEU A 186 -11.79 4.70 -11.94
C LEU A 186 -10.80 5.78 -11.49
N PHE A 187 -9.49 5.52 -11.60
CA PHE A 187 -8.47 6.50 -11.21
C PHE A 187 -8.43 7.74 -12.10
N LYS A 188 -8.91 7.70 -13.34
CA LYS A 188 -9.07 8.92 -14.16
C LYS A 188 -10.06 9.90 -13.53
N ASP A 189 -11.12 9.37 -12.93
CA ASP A 189 -12.24 10.16 -12.40
C ASP A 189 -12.13 10.46 -10.89
N ILE A 190 -11.11 9.94 -10.19
CA ILE A 190 -10.88 10.17 -8.76
C ILE A 190 -9.56 10.89 -8.54
N SER A 191 -9.57 11.96 -7.75
CA SER A 191 -8.38 12.60 -7.19
C SER A 191 -8.37 12.46 -5.68
N ILE A 192 -7.21 12.16 -5.10
CA ILE A 192 -7.04 11.95 -3.67
C ILE A 192 -5.96 12.90 -3.15
N VAL A 193 -6.29 13.64 -2.10
CA VAL A 193 -5.31 14.42 -1.32
C VAL A 193 -5.19 13.75 0.03
N PHE A 194 -4.04 13.10 0.26
CA PHE A 194 -3.76 12.36 1.47
C PHE A 194 -3.26 13.27 2.60
N GLN A 195 -3.41 12.82 3.84
CA GLN A 195 -2.83 13.42 5.03
C GLN A 195 -1.31 13.44 4.94
N ASP A 196 -0.70 12.30 4.65
CA ASP A 196 0.73 12.16 4.44
C ASP A 196 1.05 12.31 2.95
N VAL A 197 1.61 13.47 2.59
CA VAL A 197 1.96 13.78 1.22
C VAL A 197 3.24 13.07 0.82
N THR A 198 3.17 12.23 -0.20
CA THR A 198 4.35 11.62 -0.82
C THR A 198 4.82 12.48 -2.01
N LEU A 199 6.08 12.92 -1.95
CA LEU A 199 6.76 13.63 -3.01
C LEU A 199 7.95 12.81 -3.51
N PHE A 200 8.26 12.93 -4.79
CA PHE A 200 9.36 12.22 -5.41
C PHE A 200 10.61 13.10 -5.47
N ASN A 201 11.77 12.48 -5.44
CA ASN A 201 13.07 13.16 -5.59
C ASN A 201 13.26 13.64 -7.03
N THR A 202 12.53 14.68 -7.40
CA THR A 202 12.57 15.36 -8.69
C THR A 202 12.21 16.83 -8.49
N SER A 203 12.04 17.61 -9.56
CA SER A 203 11.71 19.03 -9.49
C SER A 203 10.29 19.27 -8.97
N VAL A 204 10.01 20.50 -8.53
CA VAL A 204 8.65 20.97 -8.19
C VAL A 204 7.72 20.77 -9.39
N MET A 205 8.16 21.16 -10.59
CA MET A 205 7.40 21.02 -11.83
C MET A 205 6.92 19.60 -12.04
N GLU A 206 7.84 18.62 -12.00
CA GLU A 206 7.54 17.22 -12.24
C GLU A 206 6.68 16.62 -11.10
N ASN A 207 6.89 17.06 -9.86
CA ASN A 207 6.02 16.65 -8.77
C ASN A 207 4.56 17.07 -8.98
N ILE A 208 4.30 18.27 -9.51
CA ILE A 208 2.92 18.69 -9.82
C ILE A 208 2.40 17.95 -11.05
N ARG A 209 3.26 17.73 -12.08
CA ARG A 209 2.90 17.04 -13.33
C ARG A 209 2.41 15.61 -13.12
N LEU A 210 2.75 14.97 -11.99
CA LEU A 210 2.16 13.67 -11.60
C LEU A 210 0.62 13.69 -11.51
N GLY A 211 0.00 14.85 -11.38
CA GLY A 211 -1.46 14.98 -11.48
C GLY A 211 -2.01 14.63 -12.86
N ARG A 212 -1.27 14.97 -13.93
CA ARG A 212 -1.55 14.65 -15.33
C ARG A 212 -0.26 14.74 -16.14
N GLU A 213 0.26 13.59 -16.58
CA GLU A 213 1.58 13.46 -17.20
C GLU A 213 1.76 14.23 -18.52
N ASP A 214 0.69 14.37 -19.30
CA ASP A 214 0.65 15.09 -20.59
C ASP A 214 0.42 16.60 -20.45
N ALA A 215 0.39 17.13 -19.22
CA ALA A 215 0.16 18.56 -18.98
C ALA A 215 1.35 19.41 -19.43
N SER A 216 1.05 20.54 -20.07
CA SER A 216 2.03 21.56 -20.42
C SER A 216 2.57 22.29 -19.18
N ASP A 217 3.75 22.90 -19.29
CA ASP A 217 4.33 23.72 -18.22
C ASP A 217 3.40 24.84 -17.77
N GLU A 218 2.64 25.44 -18.71
CA GLU A 218 1.68 26.50 -18.41
C GLU A 218 0.53 25.98 -17.55
N GLU A 219 0.01 24.79 -17.84
CA GLU A 219 -1.03 24.15 -17.04
C GLU A 219 -0.54 23.80 -15.65
N VAL A 220 0.71 23.30 -15.52
CA VAL A 220 1.34 23.02 -14.22
C VAL A 220 1.51 24.30 -13.42
N ARG A 221 1.98 25.40 -14.01
CA ARG A 221 2.12 26.71 -13.35
C ARG A 221 0.77 27.26 -12.88
N LYS A 222 -0.27 27.14 -13.71
CA LYS A 222 -1.63 27.53 -13.34
C LYS A 222 -2.18 26.70 -12.17
N ALA A 223 -1.93 25.40 -12.14
CA ALA A 223 -2.33 24.55 -11.04
C ALA A 223 -1.60 24.93 -9.74
N ALA A 224 -0.30 25.26 -9.81
CA ALA A 224 0.47 25.76 -8.69
C ALA A 224 -0.07 27.11 -8.15
N GLU A 225 -0.44 28.02 -9.03
CA GLU A 225 -1.07 29.31 -8.66
C GLU A 225 -2.40 29.10 -7.94
N LEU A 226 -3.28 28.23 -8.47
CA LEU A 226 -4.56 27.89 -7.84
C LEU A 226 -4.39 27.26 -6.46
N ALA A 227 -3.32 26.53 -6.25
CA ALA A 227 -2.95 25.89 -4.98
C ALA A 227 -2.16 26.81 -4.04
N ASN A 228 -2.00 28.10 -4.37
CA ASN A 228 -1.23 29.08 -3.60
C ASN A 228 0.24 28.63 -3.35
N CYS A 229 0.89 28.05 -4.38
CA CYS A 229 2.29 27.57 -4.27
C CYS A 229 3.31 28.64 -4.64
N MET A 230 2.93 29.69 -5.36
CA MET A 230 3.87 30.64 -5.97
C MET A 230 4.78 31.33 -4.95
N ASP A 231 4.26 31.67 -3.77
CA ASP A 231 4.98 32.36 -2.72
C ASP A 231 6.23 31.62 -2.20
N PHE A 232 6.20 30.30 -2.18
CA PHE A 232 7.38 29.52 -1.81
C PHE A 232 8.20 29.07 -3.02
N ILE A 233 7.57 28.74 -4.16
CA ILE A 233 8.30 28.33 -5.37
C ILE A 233 9.25 29.44 -5.83
N GLU A 234 8.84 30.73 -5.79
CA GLU A 234 9.67 31.86 -6.16
C GLU A 234 10.88 32.09 -5.23
N ARG A 235 10.85 31.52 -4.01
CA ARG A 235 11.98 31.57 -3.06
C ARG A 235 12.97 30.43 -3.25
N LEU A 236 12.61 29.39 -4.00
CA LEU A 236 13.49 28.26 -4.28
C LEU A 236 14.59 28.67 -5.27
N PRO A 237 15.81 28.11 -5.18
CA PRO A 237 16.96 28.53 -5.98
C PRO A 237 16.73 28.53 -7.49
N GLU A 238 16.00 27.52 -8.00
CA GLU A 238 15.69 27.34 -9.43
C GLU A 238 14.16 27.37 -9.69
N GLY A 239 13.38 27.90 -8.74
CA GLY A 239 11.94 27.99 -8.86
C GLY A 239 11.28 26.62 -9.08
N PHE A 240 10.53 26.48 -10.17
CA PHE A 240 9.87 25.23 -10.55
C PHE A 240 10.84 24.07 -10.86
N ASP A 241 12.06 24.37 -11.29
CA ASP A 241 13.06 23.36 -11.65
C ASP A 241 13.88 22.88 -10.45
N THR A 242 13.66 23.48 -9.26
CA THR A 242 14.33 23.07 -8.02
C THR A 242 14.00 21.62 -7.67
N ALA A 243 15.03 20.79 -7.51
CA ALA A 243 14.89 19.43 -6.95
C ALA A 243 14.60 19.51 -5.45
N ILE A 244 13.51 18.87 -4.99
CA ILE A 244 13.02 19.01 -3.61
C ILE A 244 13.45 17.87 -2.66
N GLY A 245 14.37 17.02 -3.12
CA GLY A 245 14.87 15.91 -2.34
C GLY A 245 13.86 14.78 -2.12
N GLU A 246 14.30 13.75 -1.40
CA GLU A 246 13.45 12.60 -1.11
C GLU A 246 12.29 13.02 -0.19
N ASN A 247 11.06 12.72 -0.63
CA ASN A 247 9.83 13.09 0.05
C ASN A 247 9.67 14.59 0.39
N GLY A 248 10.32 15.47 -0.40
CA GLY A 248 10.27 16.92 -0.21
C GLY A 248 10.89 17.38 1.11
N ALA A 249 12.04 16.79 1.48
CA ALA A 249 12.71 17.05 2.76
C ALA A 249 13.04 18.53 3.02
N GLU A 250 13.19 19.32 1.95
CA GLU A 250 13.51 20.75 2.00
C GLU A 250 12.26 21.65 2.15
N LEU A 251 11.06 21.06 2.09
CA LEU A 251 9.80 21.78 2.16
C LEU A 251 9.12 21.60 3.52
N SER A 252 8.44 22.66 3.99
CA SER A 252 7.56 22.59 5.15
C SER A 252 6.35 21.68 4.89
N GLY A 253 5.69 21.22 5.95
CA GLY A 253 4.46 20.41 5.83
C GLY A 253 3.38 21.08 5.01
N GLY A 254 3.19 22.39 5.18
CA GLY A 254 2.20 23.17 4.43
C GLY A 254 2.55 23.33 2.95
N GLU A 255 3.82 23.48 2.60
CA GLU A 255 4.28 23.56 1.22
C GLU A 255 4.10 22.21 0.51
N ARG A 256 4.45 21.09 1.17
CA ARG A 256 4.17 19.75 0.65
C ARG A 256 2.68 19.53 0.40
N GLN A 257 1.83 19.96 1.33
CA GLN A 257 0.37 19.84 1.20
C GLN A 257 -0.17 20.65 0.02
N ARG A 258 0.33 21.88 -0.17
CA ARG A 258 -0.06 22.70 -1.32
C ARG A 258 0.37 22.08 -2.66
N LEU A 259 1.53 21.42 -2.74
CA LEU A 259 1.92 20.66 -3.94
C LEU A 259 0.95 19.50 -4.22
N SER A 260 0.50 18.78 -3.19
CA SER A 260 -0.52 17.74 -3.34
C SER A 260 -1.86 18.30 -3.85
N ILE A 261 -2.25 19.47 -3.37
CA ILE A 261 -3.44 20.18 -3.85
C ILE A 261 -3.25 20.64 -5.30
N ALA A 262 -2.04 21.10 -5.69
CA ALA A 262 -1.74 21.45 -7.07
C ALA A 262 -1.87 20.25 -8.02
N ARG A 263 -1.43 19.05 -7.62
CA ARG A 263 -1.68 17.81 -8.35
C ARG A 263 -3.18 17.57 -8.57
N ALA A 264 -4.00 17.82 -7.54
CA ALA A 264 -5.44 17.63 -7.63
C ALA A 264 -6.11 18.67 -8.56
N PHE A 265 -5.63 19.92 -8.59
CA PHE A 265 -6.06 20.92 -9.57
C PHE A 265 -5.69 20.53 -11.00
N LEU A 266 -4.47 20.06 -11.20
CA LEU A 266 -3.98 19.66 -12.52
C LEU A 266 -4.75 18.47 -13.08
N LYS A 267 -5.07 17.49 -12.22
CA LYS A 267 -5.86 16.32 -12.58
C LYS A 267 -7.31 16.65 -12.89
N ASP A 268 -7.89 17.61 -12.18
CA ASP A 268 -9.27 18.10 -12.30
C ASP A 268 -10.35 17.00 -12.34
N ALA A 269 -10.15 15.94 -11.57
CA ALA A 269 -11.08 14.82 -11.50
C ALA A 269 -12.44 15.23 -10.91
N PRO A 270 -13.56 14.62 -11.37
CA PRO A 270 -14.91 14.95 -10.88
C PRO A 270 -15.21 14.43 -9.46
N ILE A 271 -14.49 13.42 -8.99
CA ILE A 271 -14.55 12.92 -7.61
C ILE A 271 -13.29 13.34 -6.88
N LEU A 272 -13.44 13.95 -5.72
CA LEU A 272 -12.35 14.42 -4.87
C LEU A 272 -12.44 13.79 -3.48
N ILE A 273 -11.38 13.14 -3.05
CA ILE A 273 -11.24 12.57 -1.72
C ILE A 273 -10.20 13.36 -0.94
N LEU A 274 -10.57 13.84 0.23
CA LEU A 274 -9.73 14.67 1.10
C LEU A 274 -9.55 13.99 2.45
N ASP A 275 -8.32 13.54 2.76
CA ASP A 275 -8.01 12.84 4.01
C ASP A 275 -7.20 13.76 4.94
N GLU A 276 -7.82 14.27 6.00
CA GLU A 276 -7.23 15.07 7.10
C GLU A 276 -6.20 16.16 6.69
N ILE A 277 -6.51 16.95 5.70
CA ILE A 277 -5.57 17.88 5.03
C ILE A 277 -4.92 18.93 5.94
N SER A 278 -5.46 19.21 7.10
CA SER A 278 -5.07 20.36 7.92
C SER A 278 -4.42 20.02 9.26
N ALA A 279 -3.95 18.79 9.46
CA ALA A 279 -3.28 18.42 10.69
C ALA A 279 -1.88 19.09 10.81
N SER A 280 -1.62 19.77 11.93
CA SER A 280 -0.29 20.30 12.32
C SER A 280 0.31 21.40 11.43
N LEU A 281 -0.50 22.29 10.86
CA LEU A 281 -0.05 23.42 10.04
C LEU A 281 -0.09 24.74 10.82
N ASP A 282 0.77 25.68 10.45
CA ASP A 282 0.69 27.05 10.92
C ASP A 282 -0.53 27.79 10.33
N VAL A 283 -0.96 28.89 10.98
CA VAL A 283 -2.18 29.62 10.65
C VAL A 283 -2.17 30.17 9.21
N ASP A 284 -1.02 30.65 8.73
CA ASP A 284 -0.90 31.23 7.40
C ASP A 284 -1.01 30.16 6.29
N ASN A 285 -0.36 29.01 6.47
CA ASN A 285 -0.48 27.89 5.56
C ASN A 285 -1.89 27.28 5.58
N GLU A 286 -2.51 27.18 6.76
CA GLU A 286 -3.89 26.71 6.88
C GLU A 286 -4.86 27.56 6.07
N LYS A 287 -4.76 28.90 6.17
CA LYS A 287 -5.61 29.83 5.40
C LYS A 287 -5.44 29.63 3.90
N LYS A 288 -4.21 29.57 3.40
CA LYS A 288 -3.91 29.36 1.97
C LYS A 288 -4.43 28.02 1.45
N ILE A 289 -4.30 26.95 2.25
CA ILE A 289 -4.84 25.64 1.93
C ILE A 289 -6.36 25.67 1.88
N GLN A 290 -7.02 26.29 2.85
CA GLN A 290 -8.48 26.40 2.88
C GLN A 290 -9.02 27.20 1.68
N GLU A 291 -8.36 28.30 1.29
CA GLU A 291 -8.70 29.06 0.10
C GLU A 291 -8.57 28.23 -1.18
N SER A 292 -7.51 27.43 -1.28
CA SER A 292 -7.28 26.53 -2.41
C SER A 292 -8.34 25.43 -2.46
N LEU A 293 -8.64 24.80 -1.32
CA LEU A 293 -9.66 23.75 -1.23
C LEU A 293 -11.05 24.29 -1.62
N ASN A 294 -11.43 25.50 -1.16
CA ASN A 294 -12.72 26.11 -1.51
C ASN A 294 -12.87 26.36 -3.02
N LYS A 295 -11.76 26.51 -3.76
CA LYS A 295 -11.77 26.58 -5.23
C LYS A 295 -11.87 25.18 -5.84
N LEU A 296 -11.13 24.22 -5.29
CA LEU A 296 -10.99 22.85 -5.82
C LEU A 296 -12.29 22.04 -5.72
N ILE A 297 -13.07 22.20 -4.64
CA ILE A 297 -14.30 21.43 -4.36
C ILE A 297 -15.49 21.80 -5.26
N LYS A 298 -15.44 22.92 -5.98
CA LYS A 298 -16.59 23.42 -6.76
C LYS A 298 -16.99 22.43 -7.84
N ASN A 299 -18.30 22.11 -7.90
CA ASN A 299 -18.91 21.23 -8.89
C ASN A 299 -18.40 19.78 -8.90
N LYS A 300 -17.76 19.33 -7.82
CA LYS A 300 -17.23 17.97 -7.67
C LYS A 300 -18.03 17.17 -6.63
N THR A 301 -17.98 15.86 -6.75
CA THR A 301 -18.39 14.95 -5.66
C THR A 301 -17.23 14.90 -4.68
N VAL A 302 -17.43 15.44 -3.47
CA VAL A 302 -16.34 15.55 -2.50
C VAL A 302 -16.63 14.69 -1.27
N ILE A 303 -15.66 13.86 -0.90
CA ILE A 303 -15.66 13.13 0.37
C ILE A 303 -14.50 13.65 1.20
N ILE A 304 -14.79 14.12 2.41
CA ILE A 304 -13.78 14.66 3.33
C ILE A 304 -13.78 13.89 4.65
N ILE A 305 -12.61 13.48 5.09
CA ILE A 305 -12.39 13.12 6.50
C ILE A 305 -11.78 14.34 7.19
N SER A 306 -12.43 14.81 8.24
CA SER A 306 -11.90 15.92 9.04
C SER A 306 -12.24 15.73 10.51
N HIS A 307 -11.29 16.09 11.36
CA HIS A 307 -11.47 16.23 12.80
C HIS A 307 -11.63 17.70 13.22
N ARG A 308 -11.57 18.66 12.28
CA ARG A 308 -11.73 20.09 12.54
C ARG A 308 -13.16 20.53 12.35
N LEU A 309 -13.70 21.23 13.35
CA LEU A 309 -15.07 21.69 13.38
C LEU A 309 -15.42 22.60 12.18
N LYS A 310 -14.56 23.58 11.90
CA LYS A 310 -14.75 24.53 10.79
C LYS A 310 -14.87 23.84 9.42
N SER A 311 -14.25 22.69 9.24
CA SER A 311 -14.27 21.95 7.97
C SER A 311 -15.55 21.15 7.77
N ILE A 312 -16.32 20.90 8.83
CA ILE A 312 -17.50 20.02 8.79
C ILE A 312 -18.83 20.76 9.05
N GLU A 313 -18.81 21.96 9.65
CA GLU A 313 -20.04 22.70 9.98
C GLU A 313 -20.84 23.14 8.74
N ASN A 314 -20.15 23.47 7.65
CA ASN A 314 -20.75 24.06 6.45
C ASN A 314 -20.82 23.11 5.24
N VAL A 315 -20.69 21.79 5.47
CA VAL A 315 -20.82 20.80 4.40
C VAL A 315 -22.27 20.44 4.12
N ASN A 316 -22.55 19.93 2.91
CA ASN A 316 -23.90 19.55 2.51
C ASN A 316 -24.44 18.38 3.32
N LYS A 317 -23.57 17.42 3.67
CA LYS A 317 -23.92 16.21 4.39
C LYS A 317 -22.79 15.74 5.30
N ILE A 318 -23.16 15.27 6.47
CA ILE A 318 -22.25 14.62 7.42
C ILE A 318 -22.74 13.20 7.61
N VAL A 319 -21.83 12.23 7.55
CA VAL A 319 -22.07 10.80 7.85
C VAL A 319 -21.30 10.46 9.11
N VAL A 320 -22.02 10.11 10.17
CA VAL A 320 -21.43 9.74 11.46
C VAL A 320 -21.16 8.24 11.48
N ILE A 321 -19.89 7.86 11.65
CA ILE A 321 -19.46 6.46 11.68
C ILE A 321 -19.02 6.12 13.11
N ASP A 322 -19.63 5.10 13.67
CA ASP A 322 -19.29 4.58 14.97
C ASP A 322 -19.12 3.07 14.92
N ASN A 323 -17.97 2.55 15.38
CA ASN A 323 -17.65 1.11 15.42
C ASN A 323 -17.93 0.35 14.12
N GLY A 324 -17.64 0.99 12.98
CA GLY A 324 -17.77 0.40 11.64
C GLY A 324 -19.17 0.41 11.06
N VAL A 325 -20.13 1.12 11.67
CA VAL A 325 -21.49 1.30 11.14
C VAL A 325 -21.80 2.79 10.95
N VAL A 326 -22.74 3.10 10.05
CA VAL A 326 -23.30 4.44 9.95
C VAL A 326 -24.36 4.61 11.05
N GLU A 327 -24.03 5.43 12.07
CA GLU A 327 -24.97 5.72 13.16
C GLU A 327 -26.10 6.61 12.64
N THR A 328 -25.77 7.67 11.93
CA THR A 328 -26.74 8.60 11.32
C THR A 328 -26.07 9.47 10.26
N SER A 329 -26.88 10.19 9.48
CA SER A 329 -26.38 11.20 8.55
C SER A 329 -27.35 12.37 8.47
N GLY A 330 -26.83 13.57 8.14
CA GLY A 330 -27.62 14.80 8.01
C GLY A 330 -26.74 16.05 7.97
N THR A 331 -27.31 17.21 8.11
CA THR A 331 -26.60 18.48 8.28
C THR A 331 -26.08 18.65 9.71
N HIS A 332 -25.17 19.60 9.93
CA HIS A 332 -24.65 19.93 11.26
C HIS A 332 -25.79 20.16 12.29
N ASP A 333 -26.74 21.02 11.94
CA ASP A 333 -27.86 21.38 12.84
C ASP A 333 -28.76 20.20 13.15
N GLU A 334 -29.05 19.35 12.17
CA GLU A 334 -29.84 18.13 12.38
C GLU A 334 -29.14 17.16 13.33
N LEU A 335 -27.84 16.93 13.12
CA LEU A 335 -27.07 16.01 13.93
C LEU A 335 -26.81 16.51 15.34
N MET A 336 -26.63 17.83 15.50
CA MET A 336 -26.58 18.47 16.83
C MET A 336 -27.86 18.25 17.62
N ASN A 337 -28.98 18.02 16.98
CA ASN A 337 -30.24 17.74 17.67
C ASN A 337 -30.51 16.25 17.89
N LYS A 338 -30.09 15.39 16.96
CA LYS A 338 -30.49 13.97 16.91
C LYS A 338 -29.42 12.98 17.41
N SER A 339 -28.13 13.26 17.19
CA SER A 339 -27.06 12.30 17.50
C SER A 339 -26.28 12.66 18.77
N LYS A 340 -26.27 11.75 19.74
CA LYS A 340 -25.41 11.86 20.93
C LYS A 340 -23.93 11.65 20.59
N VAL A 341 -23.65 10.75 19.65
CA VAL A 341 -22.28 10.45 19.19
C VAL A 341 -21.68 11.69 18.55
N TYR A 342 -22.41 12.33 17.62
CA TYR A 342 -21.98 13.56 16.99
C TYR A 342 -21.75 14.71 17.98
N LYS A 343 -22.69 14.96 18.91
CA LYS A 343 -22.52 15.98 19.95
C LYS A 343 -21.26 15.78 20.77
N ASN A 344 -20.99 14.54 21.18
CA ASN A 344 -19.81 14.21 21.96
C ASN A 344 -18.52 14.43 21.15
N LEU A 345 -18.52 14.09 19.85
CA LEU A 345 -17.40 14.36 18.96
C LEU A 345 -17.14 15.88 18.87
N ILE A 346 -18.15 16.68 18.59
CA ILE A 346 -18.04 18.13 18.50
C ILE A 346 -17.54 18.74 19.80
N GLN A 347 -18.04 18.30 20.96
CA GLN A 347 -17.56 18.80 22.26
C GLN A 347 -16.09 18.47 22.49
N LYS A 348 -15.64 17.27 22.17
CA LYS A 348 -14.23 16.87 22.28
C LYS A 348 -13.34 17.69 21.34
N THR A 349 -13.80 17.91 20.11
CA THR A 349 -13.06 18.72 19.12
C THR A 349 -12.93 20.18 19.59
N LYS A 350 -14.01 20.80 20.11
CA LYS A 350 -13.97 22.16 20.67
C LYS A 350 -12.96 22.27 21.82
N LEU A 351 -13.01 21.34 22.74
CA LEU A 351 -12.05 21.30 23.85
C LEU A 351 -10.60 21.18 23.33
N ALA A 352 -10.35 20.29 22.36
CA ALA A 352 -9.01 20.12 21.81
C ALA A 352 -8.51 21.38 21.06
N GLU A 353 -9.37 22.10 20.34
CA GLU A 353 -9.05 23.36 19.69
C GLU A 353 -8.78 24.50 20.69
N GLU A 354 -9.48 24.52 21.85
CA GLU A 354 -9.25 25.50 22.93
C GLU A 354 -7.92 25.27 23.70
N PHE A 355 -7.45 24.03 23.80
CA PHE A 355 -6.16 23.72 24.46
C PHE A 355 -4.92 23.88 23.57
N ASN A 356 -5.08 24.07 22.28
CA ASN A 356 -3.96 24.27 21.33
C ASN A 356 -3.64 25.76 21.07
N TYR A 357 -4.14 26.70 21.91
CA TYR A 357 -3.81 28.13 21.89
C TYR A 357 -3.00 28.53 23.13
#